data_60484828ee1607983e6a2e2fd9640772
#
_entry.id   60484828ee1607983e6a2e2fd9640772
#
_cell.length_a   1.000
_cell.length_b   1.000
_cell.length_c   1.000
_cell.angle_alpha   90.00
_cell.angle_beta   90.00
_cell.angle_gamma   90.00
#
_symmetry.space_group_name_H-M   'P 1'
#
loop_
_entity.id
_entity.type
_entity.pdbx_description
1 polymer ?
#
loop_
_entity_poly.entity_id
_entity_poly.type
_entity_poly.pdbx_seq_one_letter_code
_entity_poly.pdbx_strand_id
1 'polypeptide(L)'
;GNYNRCKPENVVITIGINNVTAGDKAEDIAQGIIACALEAKAQMPQAKIILFGLLPAGLEKDSYNRVACDKIHSILAKTKLKGVEYINPTTWFVNGDGSLKKELYAGDYLHLSAEGYKLWSEKIAKIISE
;
A
#
# COMPACT_ATOMS: atom_id res chain seq x y z
N GLY A 1 7.10 -13.95 -15.94
CA GLY A 1 5.80 -13.47 -15.81
C GLY A 1 5.07 -13.09 -17.07
N ASN A 2 3.83 -12.83 -16.87
CA ASN A 2 2.92 -12.50 -17.96
C ASN A 2 2.89 -11.01 -18.30
N TYR A 3 3.78 -10.23 -17.72
CA TYR A 3 3.82 -8.79 -17.95
C TYR A 3 4.05 -8.42 -19.40
N ASN A 4 4.78 -9.26 -20.15
CA ASN A 4 5.11 -8.99 -21.54
C ASN A 4 3.88 -9.00 -22.46
N ARG A 5 2.79 -9.62 -22.03
CA ARG A 5 1.55 -9.71 -22.80
C ARG A 5 0.60 -8.56 -22.50
N CYS A 6 0.85 -7.84 -21.41
CA CYS A 6 0.06 -6.71 -21.00
C CYS A 6 0.83 -5.42 -21.22
N LYS A 7 0.13 -4.39 -21.72
CA LYS A 7 0.70 -3.06 -21.87
C LYS A 7 -0.19 -2.07 -21.11
N PRO A 8 -0.27 -2.21 -19.77
CA PRO A 8 -1.12 -1.31 -18.99
C PRO A 8 -0.55 0.09 -18.98
N GLU A 9 -1.42 1.07 -18.88
CA GLU A 9 -1.01 2.46 -18.70
C GLU A 9 -0.62 2.74 -17.26
N ASN A 10 -1.27 2.06 -16.31
CA ASN A 10 -1.05 2.22 -14.88
C ASN A 10 -0.93 0.86 -14.21
N VAL A 11 -0.03 0.77 -13.25
CA VAL A 11 0.14 -0.41 -12.39
C VAL A 11 0.06 0.05 -10.95
N VAL A 12 -0.84 -0.56 -10.17
CA VAL A 12 -1.03 -0.23 -8.76
C VAL A 12 -0.45 -1.36 -7.92
N ILE A 13 0.40 -1.01 -6.94
CA ILE A 13 1.05 -1.99 -6.07
C ILE A 13 0.64 -1.73 -4.62
N THR A 14 0.05 -2.76 -3.98
CA THR A 14 -0.30 -2.76 -2.56
C THR A 14 0.03 -4.14 -2.02
N ILE A 15 1.13 -4.29 -1.30
CA ILE A 15 1.64 -5.59 -0.83
C ILE A 15 2.31 -5.43 0.54
N GLY A 16 2.53 -6.55 1.22
CA GLY A 16 3.40 -6.63 2.40
C GLY A 16 2.70 -6.90 3.72
N ILE A 17 1.37 -6.81 3.79
CA ILE A 17 0.69 -6.99 5.09
C ILE A 17 0.85 -8.40 5.65
N ASN A 18 0.90 -9.41 4.79
CA ASN A 18 1.13 -10.79 5.26
C ASN A 18 2.50 -10.94 5.92
N ASN A 19 3.49 -10.21 5.43
CA ASN A 19 4.83 -10.20 6.04
C ASN A 19 4.81 -9.51 7.40
N VAL A 20 4.02 -8.44 7.56
CA VAL A 20 3.85 -7.77 8.85
C VAL A 20 3.23 -8.73 9.85
N THR A 21 2.16 -9.41 9.48
CA THR A 21 1.47 -10.35 10.38
C THR A 21 2.34 -11.57 10.69
N ALA A 22 3.26 -11.93 9.80
CA ALA A 22 4.22 -13.02 10.02
C ALA A 22 5.39 -12.61 10.93
N GLY A 23 5.50 -11.33 11.28
CA GLY A 23 6.55 -10.85 12.17
C GLY A 23 7.86 -10.47 11.50
N ASP A 24 7.87 -10.34 10.18
CA ASP A 24 9.06 -9.91 9.45
C ASP A 24 9.44 -8.47 9.83
N LYS A 25 10.71 -8.14 9.73
CA LYS A 25 11.20 -6.79 10.06
C LYS A 25 10.68 -5.77 9.05
N ALA A 26 10.27 -4.61 9.55
CA ALA A 26 9.74 -3.54 8.70
C ALA A 26 10.75 -3.13 7.62
N GLU A 27 12.02 -3.07 7.93
CA GLU A 27 13.08 -2.73 6.98
C GLU A 27 13.15 -3.73 5.82
N ASP A 28 13.04 -5.01 6.11
CA ASP A 28 13.08 -6.07 5.11
C ASP A 28 11.83 -6.04 4.24
N ILE A 29 10.67 -5.79 4.86
CA ILE A 29 9.41 -5.66 4.13
C ILE A 29 9.48 -4.47 3.17
N ALA A 30 9.96 -3.32 3.65
CA ALA A 30 10.09 -2.14 2.81
C ALA A 30 11.02 -2.39 1.61
N GLN A 31 12.14 -3.07 1.82
CA GLN A 31 13.05 -3.40 0.73
C GLN A 31 12.41 -4.34 -0.28
N GLY A 32 11.60 -5.30 0.19
CA GLY A 32 10.83 -6.19 -0.70
C GLY A 32 9.81 -5.43 -1.54
N ILE A 33 9.14 -4.46 -0.95
CA ILE A 33 8.18 -3.61 -1.65
C ILE A 33 8.88 -2.78 -2.72
N ILE A 34 10.02 -2.19 -2.38
CA ILE A 34 10.84 -1.41 -3.32
C ILE A 34 11.28 -2.28 -4.49
N ALA A 35 11.74 -3.50 -4.19
CA ALA A 35 12.18 -4.44 -5.23
C ALA A 35 11.02 -4.78 -6.19
N CYS A 36 9.81 -4.98 -5.67
CA CYS A 36 8.63 -5.23 -6.50
C CYS A 36 8.31 -4.04 -7.41
N ALA A 37 8.41 -2.82 -6.88
CA ALA A 37 8.15 -1.61 -7.67
C ALA A 37 9.18 -1.46 -8.80
N LEU A 38 10.45 -1.70 -8.51
CA LEU A 38 11.52 -1.63 -9.51
C LEU A 38 11.35 -2.70 -10.58
N GLU A 39 10.97 -3.92 -10.18
CA GLU A 39 10.73 -5.00 -11.12
C GLU A 39 9.55 -4.68 -12.04
N ALA A 40 8.45 -4.16 -11.48
CA ALA A 40 7.31 -3.75 -12.28
C ALA A 40 7.70 -2.69 -13.30
N LYS A 41 8.50 -1.70 -12.89
CA LYS A 41 8.96 -0.65 -13.80
C LYS A 41 9.86 -1.20 -14.89
N ALA A 42 10.73 -2.16 -14.55
CA ALA A 42 11.62 -2.80 -15.52
C ALA A 42 10.82 -3.61 -16.57
N GLN A 43 9.77 -4.31 -16.12
CA GLN A 43 8.95 -5.13 -17.00
C GLN A 43 7.98 -4.28 -17.85
N MET A 44 7.56 -3.13 -17.34
CA MET A 44 6.56 -2.26 -17.98
C MET A 44 7.05 -0.81 -17.98
N PRO A 45 8.11 -0.52 -18.77
CA PRO A 45 8.76 0.80 -18.69
C PRO A 45 7.87 1.97 -19.12
N GLN A 46 6.83 1.72 -19.92
CA GLN A 46 5.90 2.78 -20.34
C GLN A 46 4.78 3.02 -19.32
N ALA A 47 4.58 2.10 -18.39
CA ALA A 47 3.49 2.21 -17.42
C ALA A 47 3.86 3.20 -16.30
N LYS A 48 2.84 3.91 -15.81
CA LYS A 48 2.97 4.67 -14.56
C LYS A 48 2.81 3.69 -13.41
N ILE A 49 3.82 3.59 -12.56
CA ILE A 49 3.77 2.71 -11.39
C ILE A 49 3.32 3.54 -10.20
N ILE A 50 2.21 3.13 -9.57
CA ILE A 50 1.65 3.78 -8.39
C ILE A 50 1.85 2.84 -7.22
N LEU A 51 2.71 3.23 -6.29
CA LEU A 51 3.07 2.41 -5.14
C LEU A 51 2.38 2.93 -3.90
N PHE A 52 1.40 2.16 -3.39
CA PHE A 52 0.73 2.49 -2.13
C PHE A 52 1.42 1.87 -0.92
N GLY A 53 2.22 0.84 -1.14
CA GLY A 53 2.79 0.08 -0.04
C GLY A 53 1.73 -0.75 0.66
N LEU A 54 1.39 -0.38 1.89
CA LEU A 54 0.43 -1.10 2.73
C LEU A 54 -0.77 -0.23 3.05
N LEU A 55 -1.95 -0.85 3.12
CA LEU A 55 -3.09 -0.23 3.80
C LEU A 55 -2.86 -0.37 5.31
N PRO A 56 -3.28 0.62 6.12
CA PRO A 56 -3.08 0.51 7.57
C PRO A 56 -3.89 -0.65 8.15
N ALA A 57 -3.30 -1.39 9.07
CA ALA A 57 -3.94 -2.50 9.79
C ALA A 57 -3.68 -2.32 11.29
N GLY A 58 -4.61 -2.83 12.12
CA GLY A 58 -4.53 -2.66 13.57
C GLY A 58 -5.35 -1.48 14.05
N LEU A 59 -6.25 -1.73 15.01
CA LEU A 59 -7.28 -0.75 15.43
C LEU A 59 -6.68 0.54 15.98
N GLU A 60 -5.70 0.44 16.86
CA GLU A 60 -5.13 1.58 17.55
C GLU A 60 -3.81 2.00 16.91
N LYS A 61 -3.44 3.26 17.05
CA LYS A 61 -2.19 3.78 16.48
C LYS A 61 -0.94 3.09 17.03
N ASP A 62 -1.02 2.49 18.21
CA ASP A 62 0.08 1.77 18.85
C ASP A 62 -0.04 0.25 18.72
N SER A 63 -1.02 -0.25 17.98
CA SER A 63 -1.13 -1.68 17.66
C SER A 63 0.11 -2.13 16.89
N TYR A 64 0.54 -3.38 17.12
CA TYR A 64 1.72 -3.94 16.45
C TYR A 64 1.70 -3.72 14.94
N ASN A 65 0.58 -4.08 14.29
CA ASN A 65 0.48 -3.96 12.84
C ASN A 65 0.57 -2.50 12.38
N ARG A 66 -0.04 -1.56 13.14
CA ARG A 66 0.00 -0.14 12.81
C ARG A 66 1.40 0.43 12.91
N VAL A 67 2.11 0.10 13.98
CA VAL A 67 3.48 0.57 14.17
C VAL A 67 4.37 0.08 13.04
N ALA A 68 4.23 -1.19 12.66
CA ALA A 68 4.99 -1.76 11.54
C ALA A 68 4.64 -1.08 10.21
N CYS A 69 3.35 -0.88 9.93
CA CYS A 69 2.91 -0.22 8.71
C CYS A 69 3.46 1.21 8.63
N ASP A 70 3.36 1.96 9.72
CA ASP A 70 3.86 3.33 9.76
C ASP A 70 5.36 3.41 9.54
N LYS A 71 6.11 2.47 10.11
CA LYS A 71 7.56 2.40 9.90
C LYS A 71 7.91 2.09 8.45
N ILE A 72 7.20 1.15 7.84
CA ILE A 72 7.40 0.83 6.42
C ILE A 72 7.12 2.05 5.55
N HIS A 73 6.03 2.76 5.80
CA HIS A 73 5.70 3.97 5.06
C HIS A 73 6.75 5.07 5.24
N SER A 74 7.31 5.18 6.44
CA SER A 74 8.40 6.14 6.69
C SER A 74 9.61 5.85 5.80
N ILE A 75 9.94 4.57 5.63
CA ILE A 75 11.06 4.16 4.76
C ILE A 75 10.73 4.45 3.29
N LEU A 76 9.52 4.06 2.85
CA LEU A 76 9.09 4.26 1.46
C LEU A 76 9.06 5.76 1.09
N ALA A 77 8.62 6.61 2.02
CA ALA A 77 8.53 8.05 1.79
C ALA A 77 9.91 8.69 1.56
N LYS A 78 10.96 8.12 2.13
CA LYS A 78 12.33 8.61 1.98
C LYS A 78 13.03 8.06 0.75
N THR A 79 12.45 7.05 0.10
CA THR A 79 13.06 6.36 -1.04
C THR A 79 12.56 6.98 -2.33
N LYS A 80 13.47 7.51 -3.13
CA LYS A 80 13.13 8.09 -4.44
C LYS A 80 13.31 7.03 -5.51
N LEU A 81 12.21 6.67 -6.19
CA LEU A 81 12.24 5.69 -7.27
C LEU A 81 11.80 6.36 -8.56
N LYS A 82 12.69 6.36 -9.55
CA LYS A 82 12.40 6.98 -10.84
C LYS A 82 11.25 6.26 -11.54
N GLY A 83 10.24 7.02 -11.97
CA GLY A 83 9.09 6.46 -12.66
C GLY A 83 8.07 5.78 -11.77
N VAL A 84 8.21 5.91 -10.45
CA VAL A 84 7.28 5.34 -9.48
C VAL A 84 6.71 6.48 -8.63
N GLU A 85 5.38 6.57 -8.57
CA GLU A 85 4.70 7.51 -7.70
C GLU A 85 4.31 6.79 -6.41
N TYR A 86 4.84 7.27 -5.29
CA TYR A 86 4.49 6.71 -3.98
C TYR A 86 3.37 7.53 -3.33
N ILE A 87 2.34 6.85 -2.85
CA ILE A 87 1.22 7.45 -2.14
C ILE A 87 0.98 6.66 -0.85
N ASN A 88 0.96 7.35 0.29
CA ASN A 88 0.63 6.73 1.56
C ASN A 88 -0.89 6.84 1.78
N PRO A 89 -1.64 5.73 1.77
CA PRO A 89 -3.09 5.77 1.88
C PRO A 89 -3.61 5.84 3.32
N THR A 90 -2.74 5.87 4.31
CA THR A 90 -3.12 5.73 5.72
C THR A 90 -4.20 6.73 6.14
N THR A 91 -4.08 7.99 5.72
CA THR A 91 -5.03 9.03 6.15
C THR A 91 -6.46 8.80 5.67
N TRP A 92 -6.64 8.01 4.62
CA TRP A 92 -8.00 7.70 4.13
C TRP A 92 -8.74 6.72 5.04
N PHE A 93 -8.01 5.97 5.85
CA PHE A 93 -8.54 4.85 6.63
C PHE A 93 -8.49 5.08 8.14
N VAL A 94 -7.97 6.22 8.59
CA VAL A 94 -7.83 6.49 10.03
C VAL A 94 -8.60 7.74 10.44
N ASN A 95 -9.02 7.75 11.69
CA ASN A 95 -9.64 8.92 12.34
C ASN A 95 -8.58 9.92 12.76
N GLY A 96 -9.00 11.09 13.21
CA GLY A 96 -8.08 12.13 13.64
C GLY A 96 -7.20 11.74 14.83
N ASP A 97 -7.64 10.79 15.66
CA ASP A 97 -6.86 10.28 16.78
C ASP A 97 -5.91 9.14 16.39
N GLY A 98 -5.88 8.75 15.12
CA GLY A 98 -5.02 7.70 14.62
C GLY A 98 -5.61 6.30 14.64
N SER A 99 -6.80 6.10 15.23
CA SER A 99 -7.47 4.80 15.21
C SER A 99 -8.04 4.52 13.82
N LEU A 100 -8.20 3.24 13.47
CA LEU A 100 -8.83 2.87 12.20
C LEU A 100 -10.30 3.27 12.17
N LYS A 101 -10.78 3.65 10.99
CA LYS A 101 -12.22 3.82 10.74
C LYS A 101 -12.82 2.42 10.67
N LYS A 102 -13.48 2.01 11.75
CA LYS A 102 -13.99 0.63 11.92
C LYS A 102 -14.92 0.21 10.80
N GLU A 103 -15.72 1.11 10.26
CA GLU A 103 -16.67 0.82 9.19
C GLU A 103 -15.99 0.42 7.88
N LEU A 104 -14.71 0.74 7.72
CA LEU A 104 -13.94 0.39 6.52
C LEU A 104 -13.24 -0.96 6.64
N TYR A 105 -13.34 -1.62 7.78
CA TYR A 105 -12.61 -2.87 8.05
C TYR A 105 -13.55 -3.99 8.49
N ALA A 106 -13.14 -5.22 8.18
CA ALA A 106 -13.73 -6.41 8.79
C ALA A 106 -13.33 -6.46 10.27
N GLY A 107 -13.92 -7.39 11.03
CA GLY A 107 -13.69 -7.49 12.47
C GLY A 107 -12.26 -7.80 12.90
N ASP A 108 -11.42 -8.24 11.97
CA ASP A 108 -10.00 -8.51 12.23
C ASP A 108 -9.13 -7.24 12.13
N TYR A 109 -9.69 -6.11 11.70
CA TYR A 109 -8.97 -4.85 11.49
C TYR A 109 -7.74 -5.01 10.57
N LEU A 110 -7.82 -5.96 9.67
CA LEU A 110 -6.79 -6.29 8.69
C LEU A 110 -7.35 -6.21 7.27
N HIS A 111 -8.44 -6.92 7.04
CA HIS A 111 -9.11 -6.93 5.73
C HIS A 111 -10.15 -5.83 5.67
N LEU A 112 -10.32 -5.24 4.48
CA LEU A 112 -11.32 -4.20 4.28
C LEU A 112 -12.74 -4.79 4.30
N SER A 113 -13.70 -4.00 4.81
CA SER A 113 -15.12 -4.29 4.64
C SER A 113 -15.56 -3.92 3.21
N ALA A 114 -16.82 -4.19 2.87
CA ALA A 114 -17.38 -3.75 1.59
C ALA A 114 -17.25 -2.24 1.41
N GLU A 115 -17.50 -1.47 2.47
CA GLU A 115 -17.35 0.00 2.44
C GLU A 115 -15.90 0.40 2.24
N GLY A 116 -14.96 -0.33 2.86
CA GLY A 116 -13.54 -0.08 2.71
C GLY A 116 -13.08 -0.32 1.26
N TYR A 117 -13.52 -1.40 0.65
CA TYR A 117 -13.20 -1.68 -0.75
C TYR A 117 -13.80 -0.63 -1.68
N LYS A 118 -15.00 -0.17 -1.39
CA LYS A 118 -15.63 0.89 -2.18
C LYS A 118 -14.81 2.18 -2.15
N LEU A 119 -14.42 2.61 -0.95
CA LEU A 119 -13.58 3.79 -0.79
C LEU A 119 -12.25 3.62 -1.52
N TRP A 120 -11.60 2.47 -1.35
CA TRP A 120 -10.33 2.15 -1.98
C TRP A 120 -10.43 2.23 -3.50
N SER A 121 -11.47 1.60 -4.07
CA SER A 121 -11.69 1.61 -5.50
C SER A 121 -11.93 3.02 -6.04
N GLU A 122 -12.68 3.84 -5.32
CA GLU A 122 -12.94 5.22 -5.72
C GLU A 122 -11.66 6.06 -5.72
N LYS A 123 -10.82 5.88 -4.69
CA LYS A 123 -9.54 6.58 -4.59
C LYS A 123 -8.59 6.19 -5.72
N ILE A 124 -8.49 4.91 -6.01
CA ILE A 124 -7.65 4.40 -7.10
C ILE A 124 -8.14 4.96 -8.44
N ALA A 125 -9.44 4.90 -8.70
CA ALA A 125 -10.01 5.38 -9.94
C ALA A 125 -9.71 6.87 -10.15
N LYS A 126 -9.83 7.67 -9.10
CA LYS A 126 -9.54 9.09 -9.16
C LYS A 126 -8.07 9.35 -9.48
N ILE A 127 -7.17 8.63 -8.83
CA ILE A 127 -5.73 8.80 -9.04
C ILE A 127 -5.34 8.41 -10.46
N ILE A 128 -5.89 7.32 -10.97
CA ILE A 128 -5.59 6.84 -12.33
C ILE A 128 -6.10 7.84 -13.37
N SER A 129 -7.23 8.50 -13.12
CA SER A 129 -7.81 9.45 -14.08
C SER A 129 -7.09 10.79 -14.12
N GLU A 130 -6.25 11.06 -13.16
CA GLU A 130 -5.41 12.27 -13.15
C GLU A 130 -4.21 12.06 -14.08
#